data_3cb6862674045b84a39e8823aa8a3a39
#
_entry.id   3cb6862674045b84a39e8823aa8a3a39
#
_cell.length_a   1.000
_cell.length_b   1.000
_cell.length_c   1.000
_cell.angle_alpha   90.00
_cell.angle_beta   90.00
_cell.angle_gamma   90.00
#
_symmetry.space_group_name_H-M   'P 1'
#
loop_
_entity.id
_entity.type
_entity.pdbx_description
1 polymer ?
#
loop_
_entity_poly.entity_id
_entity_poly.type
_entity_poly.pdbx_seq_one_letter_code
_entity_poly.pdbx_strand_id
1 'polypeptide(L)'
;MIDGTVEFAKNFLKKAESSHDWWHTFRVWKMAERIAKEEQADWFIISMASLLHDVADYKLNDGSDEKGLKFVKNYLMDLKISQEELVHIIKIIEGISFRKTFNENKVLTLEGQVVQDADRLDALGAIGIARTFACGGANGQKIYDSEEKIGNYKNSEEYQKNKNSSLVYFYEKILLLKNLMNTKEGKKIAKHRHQFIEDYLKEFILEWRGKN
;
A
#
# COMPACT_ATOMS: atom_id res chain seq x y z
N MET A 1 -12.84 -3.49 20.62
CA MET A 1 -12.68 -2.44 19.60
C MET A 1 -12.04 -2.97 18.33
N ILE A 2 -10.84 -3.52 18.36
CA ILE A 2 -10.16 -4.02 17.14
C ILE A 2 -11.01 -5.03 16.39
N ASP A 3 -11.57 -6.05 17.03
CA ASP A 3 -12.42 -7.05 16.37
C ASP A 3 -13.66 -6.43 15.68
N GLY A 4 -14.28 -5.44 16.32
CA GLY A 4 -15.38 -4.70 15.69
C GLY A 4 -14.93 -3.91 14.46
N THR A 5 -13.73 -3.34 14.50
CA THR A 5 -13.14 -2.61 13.36
C THR A 5 -12.75 -3.58 12.23
N VAL A 6 -12.31 -4.80 12.55
CA VAL A 6 -12.08 -5.87 11.56
C VAL A 6 -13.37 -6.18 10.78
N GLU A 7 -14.47 -6.42 11.49
CA GLU A 7 -15.75 -6.71 10.83
C GLU A 7 -16.30 -5.49 10.05
N PHE A 8 -16.13 -4.29 10.57
CA PHE A 8 -16.49 -3.05 9.89
C PHE A 8 -15.70 -2.88 8.58
N ALA A 9 -14.36 -2.95 8.62
CA ALA A 9 -13.51 -2.81 7.45
C ALA A 9 -13.79 -3.91 6.41
N LYS A 10 -13.95 -5.15 6.86
CA LYS A 10 -14.29 -6.30 5.99
C LYS A 10 -15.62 -6.09 5.25
N ASN A 11 -16.65 -5.61 5.95
CA ASN A 11 -17.94 -5.35 5.34
C ASN A 11 -17.90 -4.15 4.37
N PHE A 12 -17.16 -3.10 4.71
CA PHE A 12 -16.99 -1.92 3.87
C PHE A 12 -16.26 -2.26 2.57
N LEU A 13 -15.14 -3.00 2.68
CA LEU A 13 -14.26 -3.34 1.56
C LEU A 13 -14.74 -4.55 0.74
N LYS A 14 -15.86 -5.17 1.10
CA LYS A 14 -16.38 -6.37 0.40
C LYS A 14 -16.66 -6.15 -1.09
N LYS A 15 -16.99 -4.92 -1.48
CA LYS A 15 -17.30 -4.53 -2.86
C LYS A 15 -16.18 -3.73 -3.53
N ALA A 16 -15.07 -3.53 -2.82
CA ALA A 16 -13.94 -2.79 -3.36
C ALA A 16 -13.22 -3.58 -4.46
N GLU A 17 -12.63 -2.86 -5.41
CA GLU A 17 -11.82 -3.45 -6.46
C GLU A 17 -10.57 -4.13 -5.91
N SER A 18 -9.98 -5.06 -6.67
CA SER A 18 -8.90 -5.96 -6.30
C SER A 18 -7.62 -5.32 -5.73
N SER A 19 -7.45 -3.99 -5.87
CA SER A 19 -6.29 -3.26 -5.33
C SER A 19 -6.46 -2.75 -3.90
N HIS A 20 -7.72 -2.59 -3.42
CA HIS A 20 -8.10 -2.07 -2.10
C HIS A 20 -9.15 -2.96 -1.44
N ASP A 21 -9.06 -4.27 -1.65
CA ASP A 21 -9.98 -5.24 -1.08
C ASP A 21 -9.67 -5.56 0.39
N TRP A 22 -10.59 -6.25 1.06
CA TRP A 22 -10.37 -6.72 2.43
C TRP A 22 -9.08 -7.50 2.59
N TRP A 23 -8.69 -8.33 1.62
CA TRP A 23 -7.52 -9.19 1.74
C TRP A 23 -6.21 -8.40 1.67
N HIS A 24 -6.17 -7.28 0.94
CA HIS A 24 -5.08 -6.33 1.03
C HIS A 24 -4.97 -5.75 2.44
N THR A 25 -6.06 -5.16 2.95
CA THR A 25 -6.12 -4.57 4.29
C THR A 25 -5.74 -5.60 5.37
N PHE A 26 -6.22 -6.84 5.26
CA PHE A 26 -5.86 -7.92 6.18
C PHE A 26 -4.35 -8.22 6.17
N ARG A 27 -3.73 -8.32 4.99
CA ARG A 27 -2.29 -8.57 4.88
C ARG A 27 -1.47 -7.39 5.40
N VAL A 28 -1.88 -6.17 5.11
CA VAL A 28 -1.26 -4.95 5.66
C VAL A 28 -1.33 -4.96 7.18
N TRP A 29 -2.49 -5.20 7.77
CA TRP A 29 -2.64 -5.29 9.22
C TRP A 29 -1.75 -6.38 9.84
N LYS A 30 -1.72 -7.59 9.28
CA LYS A 30 -0.85 -8.69 9.77
C LYS A 30 0.64 -8.40 9.61
N MET A 31 1.01 -7.69 8.55
CA MET A 31 2.40 -7.25 8.36
C MET A 31 2.78 -6.14 9.34
N ALA A 32 1.88 -5.19 9.58
CA ALA A 32 2.06 -4.14 10.57
C ALA A 32 2.20 -4.72 11.99
N GLU A 33 1.41 -5.75 12.33
CA GLU A 33 1.53 -6.50 13.59
C GLU A 33 2.95 -7.09 13.77
N ARG A 34 3.47 -7.73 12.74
CA ARG A 34 4.82 -8.30 12.75
C ARG A 34 5.89 -7.22 12.94
N ILE A 35 5.82 -6.12 12.20
CA ILE A 35 6.79 -5.04 12.30
C ILE A 35 6.69 -4.36 13.68
N ALA A 36 5.48 -4.07 14.15
CA ALA A 36 5.24 -3.44 15.43
C ALA A 36 5.87 -4.19 16.61
N LYS A 37 5.81 -5.52 16.58
CA LYS A 37 6.41 -6.38 17.61
C LYS A 37 7.93 -6.21 17.70
N GLU A 38 8.61 -6.08 16.56
CA GLU A 38 10.06 -5.90 16.50
C GLU A 38 10.48 -4.47 16.82
N GLU A 39 9.66 -3.47 16.45
CA GLU A 39 9.94 -2.04 16.64
C GLU A 39 9.36 -1.49 17.97
N GLN A 40 8.62 -2.30 18.75
CA GLN A 40 7.98 -1.92 20.01
C GLN A 40 7.01 -0.73 19.89
N ALA A 41 6.26 -0.68 18.81
CA ALA A 41 5.31 0.39 18.53
C ALA A 41 3.90 0.07 19.10
N ASP A 42 3.05 1.10 19.27
CA ASP A 42 1.71 0.96 19.83
C ASP A 42 0.80 0.12 18.93
N TRP A 43 0.44 -1.07 19.42
CA TRP A 43 -0.37 -2.05 18.70
C TRP A 43 -1.78 -1.56 18.41
N PHE A 44 -2.40 -0.81 19.33
CA PHE A 44 -3.76 -0.31 19.13
C PHE A 44 -3.82 0.71 17.99
N ILE A 45 -2.94 1.71 18.03
CA ILE A 45 -2.85 2.75 16.99
C ILE A 45 -2.57 2.13 15.63
N ILE A 46 -1.61 1.20 15.55
CA ILE A 46 -1.23 0.50 14.33
C ILE A 46 -2.40 -0.32 13.76
N SER A 47 -3.09 -1.08 14.61
CA SER A 47 -4.22 -1.89 14.18
C SER A 47 -5.33 -1.03 13.60
N MET A 48 -5.72 0.03 14.31
CA MET A 48 -6.78 0.92 13.85
C MET A 48 -6.40 1.63 12.54
N ALA A 49 -5.18 2.15 12.45
CA ALA A 49 -4.71 2.82 11.23
C ALA A 49 -4.62 1.85 10.05
N SER A 50 -4.08 0.64 10.24
CA SER A 50 -3.97 -0.38 9.19
C SER A 50 -5.33 -0.86 8.69
N LEU A 51 -6.31 -1.06 9.58
CA LEU A 51 -7.65 -1.52 9.21
C LEU A 51 -8.48 -0.45 8.49
N LEU A 52 -8.19 0.82 8.75
CA LEU A 52 -9.02 1.94 8.27
C LEU A 52 -8.38 2.75 7.13
N HIS A 53 -7.11 2.47 6.75
CA HIS A 53 -6.42 3.28 5.75
C HIS A 53 -7.12 3.28 4.39
N ASP A 54 -7.53 2.10 3.90
CA ASP A 54 -8.23 1.97 2.63
C ASP A 54 -9.71 2.38 2.72
N VAL A 55 -10.33 2.30 3.90
CA VAL A 55 -11.67 2.86 4.12
C VAL A 55 -11.69 4.36 3.83
N ALA A 56 -10.60 5.06 4.11
CA ALA A 56 -10.43 6.49 3.83
C ALA A 56 -9.95 6.80 2.40
N ASP A 57 -9.64 5.79 1.56
CA ASP A 57 -9.10 6.04 0.22
C ASP A 57 -10.10 6.77 -0.68
N TYR A 58 -9.61 7.75 -1.42
CA TYR A 58 -10.42 8.60 -2.31
C TYR A 58 -11.19 7.82 -3.36
N LYS A 59 -10.67 6.69 -3.85
CA LYS A 59 -11.33 5.84 -4.85
C LYS A 59 -12.62 5.23 -4.33
N LEU A 60 -12.69 5.01 -3.01
CA LEU A 60 -13.86 4.45 -2.33
C LEU A 60 -14.78 5.54 -1.78
N ASN A 61 -14.41 6.82 -1.92
CA ASN A 61 -15.12 7.97 -1.37
C ASN A 61 -15.38 9.06 -2.42
N ASP A 62 -15.92 8.68 -3.57
CA ASP A 62 -16.31 9.58 -4.68
C ASP A 62 -15.18 10.50 -5.17
N GLY A 63 -13.93 10.04 -5.12
CA GLY A 63 -12.76 10.81 -5.51
C GLY A 63 -12.29 11.85 -4.48
N SER A 64 -12.77 11.80 -3.23
CA SER A 64 -12.47 12.79 -2.19
C SER A 64 -11.78 12.18 -0.97
N ASP A 65 -10.52 12.55 -0.74
CA ASP A 65 -9.78 12.20 0.48
C ASP A 65 -10.48 12.79 1.73
N GLU A 66 -11.07 13.99 1.63
CA GLU A 66 -11.74 14.66 2.76
C GLU A 66 -12.98 13.87 3.22
N LYS A 67 -13.79 13.38 2.28
CA LYS A 67 -14.97 12.55 2.61
C LYS A 67 -14.55 11.28 3.31
N GLY A 68 -13.53 10.59 2.80
CA GLY A 68 -13.02 9.36 3.39
C GLY A 68 -12.48 9.55 4.81
N LEU A 69 -11.66 10.58 5.02
CA LEU A 69 -11.16 10.92 6.35
C LEU A 69 -12.27 11.32 7.32
N LYS A 70 -13.25 12.09 6.87
CA LYS A 70 -14.42 12.45 7.69
C LYS A 70 -15.22 11.22 8.09
N PHE A 71 -15.40 10.29 7.16
CA PHE A 71 -16.11 9.03 7.44
C PHE A 71 -15.38 8.20 8.51
N VAL A 72 -14.07 7.99 8.36
CA VAL A 72 -13.24 7.27 9.35
C VAL A 72 -13.23 8.02 10.69
N LYS A 73 -13.13 9.34 10.69
CA LYS A 73 -13.17 10.15 11.92
C LYS A 73 -14.47 9.95 12.69
N ASN A 74 -15.62 9.96 12.02
CA ASN A 74 -16.91 9.72 12.65
C ASN A 74 -16.98 8.31 13.25
N TYR A 75 -16.53 7.30 12.51
CA TYR A 75 -16.45 5.93 13.03
C TYR A 75 -15.60 5.83 14.30
N LEU A 76 -14.43 6.46 14.34
CA LEU A 76 -13.55 6.48 15.52
C LEU A 76 -14.18 7.22 16.71
N MET A 77 -14.93 8.30 16.45
CA MET A 77 -15.68 9.01 17.51
C MET A 77 -16.78 8.14 18.13
N ASP A 78 -17.47 7.34 17.32
CA ASP A 78 -18.50 6.41 17.80
C ASP A 78 -17.92 5.30 18.67
N LEU A 79 -16.65 4.93 18.46
CA LEU A 79 -15.91 3.97 19.30
C LEU A 79 -15.50 4.55 20.66
N LYS A 80 -15.65 5.86 20.87
CA LYS A 80 -15.31 6.56 22.12
C LYS A 80 -13.83 6.38 22.53
N ILE A 81 -12.91 6.29 21.57
CA ILE A 81 -11.47 6.34 21.83
C ILE A 81 -11.07 7.75 22.31
N SER A 82 -9.87 7.88 22.90
CA SER A 82 -9.40 9.19 23.34
C SER A 82 -9.17 10.14 22.16
N GLN A 83 -9.24 11.45 22.41
CA GLN A 83 -8.99 12.46 21.39
C GLN A 83 -7.55 12.37 20.85
N GLU A 84 -6.60 11.96 21.68
CA GLU A 84 -5.20 11.78 21.31
C GLU A 84 -5.04 10.62 20.33
N GLU A 85 -5.62 9.46 20.63
CA GLU A 85 -5.62 8.28 19.74
C GLU A 85 -6.30 8.60 18.41
N LEU A 86 -7.46 9.26 18.43
CA LEU A 86 -8.19 9.67 17.24
C LEU A 86 -7.31 10.53 16.32
N VAL A 87 -6.72 11.60 16.89
CA VAL A 87 -5.85 12.51 16.12
C VAL A 87 -4.64 11.78 15.56
N HIS A 88 -4.04 10.88 16.34
CA HIS A 88 -2.87 10.10 15.91
C HIS A 88 -3.22 9.16 14.75
N ILE A 89 -4.30 8.38 14.86
CA ILE A 89 -4.76 7.46 13.80
C ILE A 89 -5.06 8.23 12.51
N ILE A 90 -5.80 9.34 12.58
CA ILE A 90 -6.12 10.16 11.40
C ILE A 90 -4.86 10.71 10.74
N LYS A 91 -3.91 11.23 11.51
CA LYS A 91 -2.62 11.72 10.96
C LYS A 91 -1.84 10.62 10.24
N ILE A 92 -1.85 9.39 10.76
CA ILE A 92 -1.22 8.25 10.10
C ILE A 92 -1.90 8.00 8.75
N ILE A 93 -3.22 7.85 8.74
CA ILE A 93 -3.99 7.58 7.51
C ILE A 93 -3.77 8.67 6.46
N GLU A 94 -3.75 9.94 6.87
CA GLU A 94 -3.43 11.06 5.98
C GLU A 94 -2.01 10.99 5.39
N GLY A 95 -1.05 10.47 6.17
CA GLY A 95 0.37 10.50 5.83
C GLY A 95 0.88 9.34 4.99
N ILE A 96 0.20 8.19 4.99
CA ILE A 96 0.74 6.95 4.37
C ILE A 96 0.53 6.85 2.87
N SER A 97 -0.36 7.63 2.25
CA SER A 97 -0.65 7.55 0.82
C SER A 97 0.61 7.79 -0.04
N PHE A 98 0.90 6.87 -0.97
CA PHE A 98 2.04 6.98 -1.88
C PHE A 98 2.00 8.26 -2.73
N ARG A 99 0.82 8.75 -3.11
CA ARG A 99 0.66 10.02 -3.86
C ARG A 99 1.26 11.21 -3.11
N LYS A 100 1.16 11.20 -1.78
CA LYS A 100 1.67 12.29 -0.94
C LYS A 100 3.18 12.23 -0.75
N THR A 101 3.82 11.10 -1.03
CA THR A 101 5.29 10.95 -0.97
C THR A 101 6.01 11.80 -2.01
N PHE A 102 5.36 12.14 -3.12
CA PHE A 102 5.93 13.03 -4.15
C PHE A 102 5.97 14.50 -3.72
N ASN A 103 5.15 14.91 -2.75
CA ASN A 103 4.92 16.34 -2.46
C ASN A 103 5.37 16.79 -1.07
N GLU A 104 5.61 15.88 -0.12
CA GLU A 104 5.93 16.28 1.26
C GLU A 104 6.82 15.24 1.97
N ASN A 105 7.94 15.69 2.54
CA ASN A 105 8.71 14.95 3.54
C ASN A 105 7.97 15.00 4.89
N LYS A 106 6.83 14.29 5.02
CA LYS A 106 6.17 14.18 6.32
C LYS A 106 6.96 13.23 7.21
N VAL A 107 7.45 13.75 8.34
CA VAL A 107 8.00 12.91 9.42
C VAL A 107 6.83 12.15 10.03
N LEU A 108 6.79 10.84 9.81
CA LEU A 108 5.80 9.95 10.42
C LEU A 108 6.24 9.57 11.83
N THR A 109 5.27 9.40 12.73
CA THR A 109 5.51 8.71 14.01
C THR A 109 5.97 7.28 13.75
N LEU A 110 6.47 6.59 14.78
CA LEU A 110 6.89 5.20 14.63
C LEU A 110 5.73 4.31 14.12
N GLU A 111 4.52 4.51 14.65
CA GLU A 111 3.33 3.80 14.21
C GLU A 111 3.00 4.10 12.75
N GLY A 112 3.11 5.35 12.31
CA GLY A 112 2.93 5.75 10.93
C GLY A 112 3.97 5.12 10.01
N GLN A 113 5.24 5.03 10.43
CA GLN A 113 6.29 4.34 9.70
C GLN A 113 5.99 2.84 9.54
N VAL A 114 5.52 2.19 10.61
CA VAL A 114 5.13 0.76 10.61
C VAL A 114 3.99 0.49 9.62
N VAL A 115 2.93 1.29 9.68
CA VAL A 115 1.76 1.10 8.79
C VAL A 115 2.14 1.37 7.33
N GLN A 116 2.92 2.42 7.06
CA GLN A 116 3.39 2.74 5.72
C GLN A 116 4.30 1.64 5.14
N ASP A 117 5.21 1.10 5.95
CA ASP A 117 6.07 0.00 5.52
C ASP A 117 5.24 -1.26 5.24
N ALA A 118 4.26 -1.57 6.08
CA ALA A 118 3.38 -2.71 5.90
C ALA A 118 2.58 -2.63 4.59
N ASP A 119 2.01 -1.46 4.28
CA ASP A 119 1.30 -1.22 3.01
C ASP A 119 2.25 -1.37 1.81
N ARG A 120 3.42 -0.74 1.84
CA ARG A 120 4.43 -0.85 0.77
C ARG A 120 4.91 -2.29 0.57
N LEU A 121 5.06 -3.06 1.65
CA LEU A 121 5.47 -4.46 1.59
C LEU A 121 4.44 -5.36 0.90
N ASP A 122 3.14 -5.03 0.92
CA ASP A 122 2.12 -5.79 0.20
C ASP A 122 2.23 -5.64 -1.33
N ALA A 123 2.95 -4.62 -1.81
CA ALA A 123 3.31 -4.46 -3.21
C ALA A 123 4.63 -5.17 -3.59
N LEU A 124 5.30 -5.86 -2.66
CA LEU A 124 6.56 -6.56 -2.90
C LEU A 124 6.42 -8.08 -2.79
N GLY A 125 7.34 -8.80 -3.46
CA GLY A 125 7.39 -10.26 -3.44
C GLY A 125 6.31 -10.92 -4.28
N ALA A 126 6.01 -12.18 -4.01
CA ALA A 126 5.06 -12.99 -4.79
C ALA A 126 3.65 -12.38 -4.84
N ILE A 127 3.16 -11.86 -3.71
CA ILE A 127 1.85 -11.19 -3.64
C ILE A 127 1.88 -9.91 -4.49
N GLY A 128 2.95 -9.11 -4.39
CA GLY A 128 3.12 -7.90 -5.19
C GLY A 128 3.11 -8.17 -6.68
N ILE A 129 3.79 -9.24 -7.13
CA ILE A 129 3.76 -9.68 -8.53
C ILE A 129 2.32 -10.01 -8.97
N ALA A 130 1.63 -10.88 -8.22
CA ALA A 130 0.26 -11.28 -8.55
C ALA A 130 -0.69 -10.07 -8.61
N ARG A 131 -0.61 -9.17 -7.61
CA ARG A 131 -1.42 -7.95 -7.57
C ARG A 131 -1.15 -7.00 -8.75
N THR A 132 0.12 -6.84 -9.13
CA THR A 132 0.49 -5.96 -10.25
C THR A 132 -0.15 -6.43 -11.55
N PHE A 133 -0.05 -7.72 -11.88
CA PHE A 133 -0.66 -8.27 -13.09
C PHE A 133 -2.19 -8.31 -13.02
N ALA A 134 -2.77 -8.64 -11.86
CA ALA A 134 -4.22 -8.61 -11.69
C ALA A 134 -4.79 -7.19 -11.88
N CYS A 135 -4.16 -6.18 -11.29
CA CYS A 135 -4.56 -4.78 -11.42
C CYS A 135 -4.36 -4.28 -12.86
N GLY A 136 -3.22 -4.61 -13.48
CA GLY A 136 -2.95 -4.27 -14.88
C GLY A 136 -4.00 -4.86 -15.83
N GLY A 137 -4.32 -6.16 -15.66
CA GLY A 137 -5.35 -6.83 -16.45
C GLY A 137 -6.74 -6.20 -16.27
N ALA A 138 -7.14 -5.87 -15.04
CA ALA A 138 -8.40 -5.18 -14.77
C ALA A 138 -8.48 -3.78 -15.43
N ASN A 139 -7.35 -3.11 -15.60
CA ASN A 139 -7.25 -1.81 -16.27
C ASN A 139 -6.97 -1.91 -17.79
N GLY A 140 -6.97 -3.11 -18.36
CA GLY A 140 -6.72 -3.33 -19.79
C GLY A 140 -5.26 -3.08 -20.22
N GLN A 141 -4.32 -3.10 -19.28
CA GLN A 141 -2.89 -2.97 -19.59
C GLN A 141 -2.32 -4.28 -20.16
N LYS A 142 -1.36 -4.16 -21.07
CA LYS A 142 -0.59 -5.31 -21.54
C LYS A 142 0.21 -5.93 -20.38
N ILE A 143 0.51 -7.21 -20.48
CA ILE A 143 1.46 -7.86 -19.57
C ILE A 143 2.84 -7.24 -19.73
N TYR A 144 3.32 -7.15 -20.97
CA TYR A 144 4.59 -6.54 -21.37
C TYR A 144 4.55 -6.06 -22.82
N ASP A 145 5.29 -5.00 -23.11
CA ASP A 145 5.57 -4.53 -24.46
C ASP A 145 7.05 -4.10 -24.52
N SER A 146 7.82 -4.78 -25.40
CA SER A 146 9.27 -4.54 -25.52
C SER A 146 9.65 -3.17 -26.11
N GLU A 147 8.69 -2.47 -26.72
CA GLU A 147 8.89 -1.14 -27.31
C GLU A 147 8.68 -0.01 -26.29
N GLU A 148 8.08 -0.31 -25.14
CA GLU A 148 7.83 0.67 -24.09
C GLU A 148 9.13 1.11 -23.41
N LYS A 149 9.17 2.40 -23.09
CA LYS A 149 10.27 2.98 -22.28
C LYS A 149 9.84 3.15 -20.85
N ILE A 150 10.74 2.87 -19.93
CA ILE A 150 10.55 3.16 -18.51
C ILE A 150 10.38 4.67 -18.35
N GLY A 151 9.22 5.10 -17.82
CA GLY A 151 8.92 6.50 -17.56
C GLY A 151 9.67 7.01 -16.31
N ASN A 152 10.01 8.29 -16.34
CA ASN A 152 10.51 9.00 -15.16
C ASN A 152 9.53 10.14 -14.85
N TYR A 153 8.61 9.89 -13.92
CA TYR A 153 7.51 10.82 -13.62
C TYR A 153 7.92 11.84 -12.57
N LYS A 154 7.66 13.11 -12.87
CA LYS A 154 8.02 14.24 -12.00
C LYS A 154 6.94 14.55 -10.95
N ASN A 155 5.72 14.09 -11.18
CA ASN A 155 4.58 14.34 -10.30
C ASN A 155 3.52 13.24 -10.38
N SER A 156 2.56 13.29 -9.46
CA SER A 156 1.47 12.31 -9.34
C SER A 156 0.54 12.30 -10.57
N GLU A 157 0.34 13.43 -11.26
CA GLU A 157 -0.55 13.50 -12.43
C GLU A 157 0.04 12.80 -13.65
N GLU A 158 1.34 13.00 -13.91
CA GLU A 158 2.05 12.30 -14.97
C GLU A 158 2.01 10.79 -14.73
N TYR A 159 2.27 10.37 -13.48
CA TYR A 159 2.20 8.98 -13.08
C TYR A 159 0.82 8.35 -13.28
N GLN A 160 -0.27 9.05 -12.93
CA GLN A 160 -1.65 8.54 -13.08
C GLN A 160 -2.10 8.42 -14.54
N LYS A 161 -1.56 9.23 -15.45
CA LYS A 161 -1.84 9.18 -16.89
C LYS A 161 -1.09 8.06 -17.61
N ASN A 162 -0.12 7.43 -16.93
CA ASN A 162 0.67 6.35 -17.51
C ASN A 162 -0.18 5.10 -17.71
N LYS A 163 -0.08 4.53 -18.92
CA LYS A 163 -0.72 3.28 -19.33
C LYS A 163 0.29 2.20 -19.74
N ASN A 164 1.53 2.31 -19.26
CA ASN A 164 2.55 1.31 -19.54
C ASN A 164 2.11 -0.08 -19.08
N SER A 165 2.74 -1.11 -19.65
CA SER A 165 2.46 -2.50 -19.31
C SER A 165 2.77 -2.81 -17.84
N SER A 166 2.17 -3.89 -17.34
CA SER A 166 2.37 -4.35 -15.97
C SER A 166 3.83 -4.61 -15.63
N LEU A 167 4.63 -5.10 -16.58
CA LEU A 167 6.06 -5.35 -16.36
C LEU A 167 6.86 -4.06 -16.19
N VAL A 168 6.58 -3.03 -17.01
CA VAL A 168 7.27 -1.74 -16.92
C VAL A 168 6.97 -1.06 -15.58
N TYR A 169 5.79 -1.23 -15.02
CA TYR A 169 5.41 -0.72 -13.70
C TYR A 169 6.32 -1.22 -12.56
N PHE A 170 6.91 -2.42 -12.69
CA PHE A 170 7.90 -2.88 -11.69
C PHE A 170 9.10 -1.94 -11.63
N TYR A 171 9.62 -1.51 -12.77
CA TYR A 171 10.77 -0.60 -12.83
C TYR A 171 10.40 0.83 -12.42
N GLU A 172 9.21 1.28 -12.76
CA GLU A 172 8.75 2.65 -12.49
C GLU A 172 8.39 2.89 -11.02
N LYS A 173 7.94 1.84 -10.31
CA LYS A 173 7.46 1.99 -8.93
C LYS A 173 7.92 0.89 -7.98
N ILE A 174 7.64 -0.37 -8.31
CA ILE A 174 7.71 -1.46 -7.33
C ILE A 174 9.13 -1.65 -6.81
N LEU A 175 10.12 -1.65 -7.72
CA LEU A 175 11.52 -1.81 -7.33
C LEU A 175 12.06 -0.62 -6.51
N LEU A 176 11.45 0.55 -6.61
CA LEU A 176 11.84 1.73 -5.82
C LEU A 176 11.40 1.63 -4.35
N LEU A 177 10.34 0.87 -4.06
CA LEU A 177 9.76 0.78 -2.72
C LEU A 177 10.74 0.28 -1.66
N LYS A 178 11.69 -0.60 -2.02
CA LYS A 178 12.72 -1.07 -1.10
C LYS A 178 13.48 0.06 -0.41
N ASN A 179 13.79 1.11 -1.16
CA ASN A 179 14.57 2.25 -0.66
C ASN A 179 13.72 3.26 0.14
N LEU A 180 12.40 3.09 0.13
CA LEU A 180 11.45 3.95 0.82
C LEU A 180 10.98 3.37 2.17
N MET A 181 11.52 2.24 2.60
CA MET A 181 11.18 1.65 3.91
C MET A 181 11.78 2.48 5.05
N ASN A 182 11.01 2.63 6.10
CA ASN A 182 11.37 3.43 7.27
C ASN A 182 12.01 2.59 8.37
N THR A 183 11.35 1.49 8.77
CA THR A 183 11.70 0.66 9.94
C THR A 183 12.82 -0.36 9.63
N LYS A 184 13.48 -0.87 10.65
CA LYS A 184 14.53 -1.89 10.48
C LYS A 184 13.95 -3.22 9.97
N GLU A 185 12.85 -3.69 10.57
CA GLU A 185 12.21 -4.94 10.13
C GLU A 185 11.59 -4.78 8.75
N GLY A 186 10.96 -3.62 8.44
CA GLY A 186 10.47 -3.29 7.12
C GLY A 186 11.56 -3.39 6.04
N LYS A 187 12.72 -2.79 6.27
CA LYS A 187 13.90 -2.86 5.37
C LYS A 187 14.37 -4.30 5.15
N LYS A 188 14.44 -5.09 6.21
CA LYS A 188 14.85 -6.50 6.14
C LYS A 188 13.89 -7.33 5.28
N ILE A 189 12.58 -7.19 5.51
CA ILE A 189 11.56 -7.90 4.72
C ILE A 189 11.58 -7.42 3.28
N ALA A 190 11.67 -6.11 3.04
CA ALA A 190 11.71 -5.52 1.71
C ALA A 190 12.90 -6.04 0.89
N LYS A 191 14.08 -6.18 1.51
CA LYS A 191 15.26 -6.74 0.84
C LYS A 191 15.00 -8.14 0.27
N HIS A 192 14.39 -9.01 1.06
CA HIS A 192 14.05 -10.38 0.63
C HIS A 192 12.99 -10.38 -0.48
N ARG A 193 11.89 -9.63 -0.31
CA ARG A 193 10.82 -9.57 -1.30
C ARG A 193 11.24 -8.90 -2.60
N HIS A 194 12.12 -7.91 -2.53
CA HIS A 194 12.69 -7.26 -3.70
C HIS A 194 13.57 -8.22 -4.52
N GLN A 195 14.45 -8.99 -3.86
CA GLN A 195 15.27 -9.99 -4.55
C GLN A 195 14.40 -11.00 -5.29
N PHE A 196 13.31 -11.46 -4.68
CA PHE A 196 12.36 -12.35 -5.33
C PHE A 196 11.77 -11.73 -6.62
N ILE A 197 11.43 -10.43 -6.60
CA ILE A 197 10.96 -9.73 -7.81
C ILE A 197 12.05 -9.65 -8.87
N GLU A 198 13.28 -9.32 -8.51
CA GLU A 198 14.39 -9.24 -9.47
C GLU A 198 14.63 -10.59 -10.17
N ASP A 199 14.56 -11.68 -9.42
CA ASP A 199 14.73 -13.02 -9.97
C ASP A 199 13.56 -13.41 -10.88
N TYR A 200 12.31 -13.09 -10.48
CA TYR A 200 11.13 -13.27 -11.33
C TYR A 200 11.23 -12.47 -12.65
N LEU A 201 11.64 -11.20 -12.60
CA LEU A 201 11.75 -10.36 -13.80
C LEU A 201 12.81 -10.88 -14.76
N LYS A 202 13.95 -11.40 -14.25
CA LYS A 202 14.97 -12.03 -15.08
C LYS A 202 14.41 -13.24 -15.82
N GLU A 203 13.72 -14.14 -15.09
CA GLU A 203 13.13 -15.34 -15.67
C GLU A 203 12.07 -14.98 -16.70
N PHE A 204 11.16 -14.03 -16.37
CA PHE A 204 10.14 -13.55 -17.27
C PHE A 204 10.72 -13.07 -18.62
N ILE A 205 11.82 -12.30 -18.61
CA ILE A 205 12.45 -11.80 -19.84
C ILE A 205 13.13 -12.92 -20.64
N LEU A 206 13.69 -13.94 -19.98
CA LEU A 206 14.26 -15.10 -20.66
C LEU A 206 13.17 -15.89 -21.39
N GLU A 207 12.07 -16.21 -20.71
CA GLU A 207 10.90 -16.88 -21.28
C GLU A 207 10.29 -16.07 -22.44
N TRP A 208 10.12 -14.75 -22.25
CA TRP A 208 9.61 -13.85 -23.29
C TRP A 208 10.41 -13.91 -24.58
N ARG A 209 11.73 -14.10 -24.47
CA ARG A 209 12.66 -14.22 -25.60
C ARG A 209 12.82 -15.63 -26.13
N GLY A 210 12.10 -16.61 -25.56
CA GLY A 210 12.25 -18.02 -25.92
C GLY A 210 13.64 -18.59 -25.62
N LYS A 211 14.28 -18.11 -24.53
CA LYS A 211 15.65 -18.53 -24.17
C LYS A 211 15.71 -19.55 -23.04
N ASN A 212 14.59 -20.01 -22.54
CA ASN A 212 14.44 -21.09 -21.56
C ASN A 212 13.55 -22.19 -22.12
#